data_4f6eeda37ea602d35fc6925d817c5a62
#
_entry.id   4f6eeda37ea602d35fc6925d817c5a62
#
_cell.length_a   1.000
_cell.length_b   1.000
_cell.length_c   1.000
_cell.angle_alpha   90.00
_cell.angle_beta   90.00
_cell.angle_gamma   90.00
#
_symmetry.space_group_name_H-M   'P 1'
#
loop_
_entity.id
_entity.type
_entity.pdbx_description
1 polymer ?
#
loop_
_entity_poly.entity_id
_entity_poly.type
_entity_poly.pdbx_seq_one_letter_code
_entity_poly.pdbx_strand_id
1 'polypeptide(L)'
;MPAKLVAHTGMDALTHAIEAYTASLRSNFSDPLAMKAIEMVKENLVKSYKGDVEARNLMHEAQCLAGMAFSNALLGIVHSMAHKTGAVFHIPHGCANAIFLPYVIQYNRVECEDRYADIARALKLKGETNAELTDSLIEMINKLNTELNIPHTVKEYGVTEDDFKANLEFISHNAVLDACTGSNPRKIDDETMEKLFECTYYGTRVDF
;
A
#
# COMPACT_ATOMS: atom_id res chain seq x y z
N MET A 1 -18.17 -13.58 -2.20
CA MET A 1 -17.33 -12.58 -2.90
C MET A 1 -16.34 -13.33 -3.78
N PRO A 2 -16.16 -12.94 -5.06
CA PRO A 2 -15.20 -13.58 -5.97
C PRO A 2 -13.75 -13.41 -5.46
N ALA A 3 -12.89 -14.41 -5.73
CA ALA A 3 -11.49 -14.41 -5.24
C ALA A 3 -10.71 -13.14 -5.61
N LYS A 4 -10.83 -12.70 -6.87
CA LYS A 4 -10.18 -11.44 -7.33
C LYS A 4 -10.59 -10.23 -6.48
N LEU A 5 -11.86 -10.13 -6.10
CA LEU A 5 -12.33 -9.03 -5.26
C LEU A 5 -11.84 -9.18 -3.82
N VAL A 6 -11.74 -10.41 -3.29
CA VAL A 6 -11.13 -10.68 -1.97
C VAL A 6 -9.68 -10.22 -1.94
N ALA A 7 -8.92 -10.53 -3.00
CA ALA A 7 -7.52 -10.10 -3.13
C ALA A 7 -7.40 -8.57 -3.08
N HIS A 8 -8.14 -7.88 -3.95
CA HIS A 8 -8.07 -6.43 -4.07
C HIS A 8 -8.50 -5.72 -2.79
N THR A 9 -9.66 -6.08 -2.22
CA THR A 9 -10.16 -5.44 -0.99
C THR A 9 -9.32 -5.78 0.23
N GLY A 10 -8.72 -6.96 0.29
CA GLY A 10 -7.83 -7.35 1.37
C GLY A 10 -6.48 -6.61 1.33
N MET A 11 -5.91 -6.42 0.16
CA MET A 11 -4.70 -5.60 0.00
C MET A 11 -4.98 -4.11 0.23
N ASP A 12 -6.17 -3.65 -0.12
CA ASP A 12 -6.65 -2.31 0.22
C ASP A 12 -6.71 -2.09 1.74
N ALA A 13 -7.27 -3.06 2.48
CA ALA A 13 -7.29 -3.05 3.95
C ALA A 13 -5.87 -2.99 4.55
N LEU A 14 -4.93 -3.77 3.98
CA LEU A 14 -3.53 -3.74 4.41
C LEU A 14 -2.92 -2.36 4.17
N THR A 15 -3.18 -1.77 3.00
CA THR A 15 -2.67 -0.44 2.64
C THR A 15 -3.24 0.63 3.56
N HIS A 16 -4.55 0.63 3.80
CA HIS A 16 -5.19 1.52 4.78
C HIS A 16 -4.49 1.48 6.14
N ALA A 17 -4.25 0.27 6.65
CA ALA A 17 -3.66 0.10 7.97
C ALA A 17 -2.18 0.53 8.00
N ILE A 18 -1.38 0.20 6.99
CA ILE A 18 0.03 0.60 6.92
C ILE A 18 0.16 2.12 6.77
N GLU A 19 -0.63 2.74 5.89
CA GLU A 19 -0.59 4.20 5.75
C GLU A 19 -1.08 4.91 7.01
N ALA A 20 -2.17 4.46 7.64
CA ALA A 20 -2.62 5.03 8.90
C ALA A 20 -1.56 4.93 10.01
N TYR A 21 -0.82 3.81 10.06
CA TYR A 21 0.25 3.59 11.04
C TYR A 21 1.46 4.51 10.81
N THR A 22 1.73 4.90 9.58
CA THR A 22 2.88 5.77 9.22
C THR A 22 2.49 7.22 8.96
N ALA A 23 1.20 7.54 8.86
CA ALA A 23 0.71 8.89 8.60
C ALA A 23 1.22 9.92 9.63
N SER A 24 1.38 11.17 9.20
CA SER A 24 1.81 12.27 10.07
C SER A 24 0.79 12.60 11.18
N LEU A 25 -0.49 12.27 10.97
CA LEU A 25 -1.58 12.49 11.93
C LEU A 25 -1.91 11.27 12.80
N ARG A 26 -1.06 10.23 12.77
CA ARG A 26 -1.20 9.05 13.62
C ARG A 26 -1.23 9.40 15.12
N SER A 27 -1.80 8.53 15.91
CA SER A 27 -1.95 8.73 17.35
C SER A 27 -1.89 7.42 18.11
N ASN A 28 -1.75 7.50 19.45
CA ASN A 28 -1.85 6.33 20.33
C ASN A 28 -3.20 5.60 20.27
N PHE A 29 -4.23 6.20 19.68
CA PHE A 29 -5.53 5.58 19.44
C PHE A 29 -5.58 4.87 18.09
N SER A 30 -5.02 5.46 17.03
CA SER A 30 -5.02 4.86 15.68
C SER A 30 -3.98 3.75 15.53
N ASP A 31 -2.80 3.89 16.15
CA ASP A 31 -1.69 2.94 16.01
C ASP A 31 -2.06 1.48 16.40
N PRO A 32 -2.70 1.21 17.56
CA PRO A 32 -3.09 -0.15 17.92
C PRO A 32 -4.13 -0.77 16.96
N LEU A 33 -5.06 0.04 16.45
CA LEU A 33 -6.06 -0.40 15.48
C LEU A 33 -5.42 -0.78 14.16
N ALA A 34 -4.51 0.07 13.65
CA ALA A 34 -3.76 -0.15 12.44
C ALA A 34 -2.89 -1.42 12.55
N MET A 35 -2.12 -1.55 13.64
CA MET A 35 -1.26 -2.71 13.87
C MET A 35 -2.08 -4.00 13.93
N LYS A 36 -3.20 -3.99 14.67
CA LYS A 36 -4.08 -5.17 14.75
C LYS A 36 -4.67 -5.55 13.41
N ALA A 37 -5.07 -4.57 12.59
CA ALA A 37 -5.54 -4.81 11.23
C ALA A 37 -4.46 -5.46 10.35
N ILE A 38 -3.22 -4.96 10.41
CA ILE A 38 -2.07 -5.50 9.66
C ILE A 38 -1.83 -6.98 10.02
N GLU A 39 -1.78 -7.31 11.31
CA GLU A 39 -1.62 -8.68 11.80
C GLU A 39 -2.72 -9.61 11.25
N MET A 40 -3.98 -9.18 11.39
CA MET A 40 -5.14 -9.97 10.97
C MET A 40 -5.16 -10.17 9.45
N VAL A 41 -4.84 -9.15 8.66
CA VAL A 41 -4.74 -9.28 7.20
C VAL A 41 -3.65 -10.27 6.82
N LYS A 42 -2.44 -10.13 7.36
CA LYS A 42 -1.33 -11.04 7.09
C LYS A 42 -1.67 -12.51 7.39
N GLU A 43 -2.41 -12.78 8.45
CA GLU A 43 -2.75 -14.13 8.87
C GLU A 43 -3.90 -14.75 8.07
N ASN A 44 -4.83 -13.94 7.56
CA ASN A 44 -6.11 -14.41 7.07
C ASN A 44 -6.37 -14.16 5.57
N LEU A 45 -5.70 -13.18 4.93
CA LEU A 45 -6.03 -12.78 3.57
C LEU A 45 -5.91 -13.93 2.56
N VAL A 46 -4.80 -14.67 2.56
CA VAL A 46 -4.59 -15.78 1.63
C VAL A 46 -5.58 -16.93 1.89
N LYS A 47 -5.91 -17.21 3.15
CA LYS A 47 -6.93 -18.22 3.51
C LYS A 47 -8.31 -17.77 3.01
N SER A 48 -8.69 -16.53 3.25
CA SER A 48 -9.94 -15.94 2.76
C SER A 48 -10.02 -15.97 1.22
N TYR A 49 -8.91 -15.66 0.54
CA TYR A 49 -8.79 -15.76 -0.92
C TYR A 49 -9.04 -17.18 -1.43
N LYS A 50 -8.56 -18.18 -0.70
CA LYS A 50 -8.78 -19.63 -1.01
C LYS A 50 -10.17 -20.14 -0.61
N GLY A 51 -11.02 -19.29 -0.03
CA GLY A 51 -12.41 -19.61 0.26
C GLY A 51 -12.74 -20.00 1.71
N ASP A 52 -11.76 -19.87 2.62
CA ASP A 52 -11.98 -20.09 4.06
C ASP A 52 -12.97 -19.04 4.61
N VAL A 53 -14.08 -19.52 5.16
CA VAL A 53 -15.19 -18.67 5.64
C VAL A 53 -14.84 -17.97 6.95
N GLU A 54 -14.14 -18.64 7.86
CA GLU A 54 -13.71 -18.06 9.14
C GLU A 54 -12.66 -16.95 8.91
N ALA A 55 -11.66 -17.22 8.05
CA ALA A 55 -10.70 -16.21 7.65
C ALA A 55 -11.38 -15.01 6.95
N ARG A 56 -12.47 -15.24 6.20
CA ARG A 56 -13.24 -14.15 5.60
C ARG A 56 -13.92 -13.27 6.63
N ASN A 57 -14.49 -13.86 7.67
CA ASN A 57 -15.09 -13.09 8.78
C ASN A 57 -14.02 -12.24 9.49
N LEU A 58 -12.85 -12.84 9.78
CA LEU A 58 -11.72 -12.10 10.36
C LEU A 58 -11.22 -10.97 9.46
N MET A 59 -11.26 -11.14 8.13
CA MET A 59 -10.95 -10.06 7.19
C MET A 59 -11.96 -8.91 7.22
N HIS A 60 -13.24 -9.15 7.50
CA HIS A 60 -14.23 -8.07 7.74
C HIS A 60 -13.90 -7.26 8.99
N GLU A 61 -13.51 -7.92 10.06
CA GLU A 61 -13.07 -7.24 11.28
C GLU A 61 -11.78 -6.44 11.05
N ALA A 62 -10.81 -7.02 10.34
CA ALA A 62 -9.57 -6.34 9.97
C ALA A 62 -9.83 -5.07 9.15
N GLN A 63 -10.74 -5.14 8.16
CA GLN A 63 -11.15 -3.97 7.37
C GLN A 63 -11.81 -2.89 8.23
N CYS A 64 -12.63 -3.28 9.19
CA CYS A 64 -13.24 -2.35 10.13
C CYS A 64 -12.19 -1.63 10.99
N LEU A 65 -11.23 -2.38 11.54
CA LEU A 65 -10.12 -1.83 12.33
C LEU A 65 -9.25 -0.87 11.49
N ALA A 66 -8.91 -1.25 10.25
CA ALA A 66 -8.19 -0.38 9.32
C ALA A 66 -8.99 0.91 9.02
N GLY A 67 -10.32 0.78 8.82
CA GLY A 67 -11.24 1.89 8.64
C GLY A 67 -11.23 2.86 9.82
N MET A 68 -11.31 2.35 11.05
CA MET A 68 -11.25 3.15 12.27
C MET A 68 -9.88 3.84 12.43
N ALA A 69 -8.79 3.16 12.04
CA ALA A 69 -7.45 3.74 12.10
C ALA A 69 -7.29 4.91 11.14
N PHE A 70 -7.56 4.70 9.83
CA PHE A 70 -7.34 5.76 8.85
C PHE A 70 -8.36 6.91 8.94
N SER A 71 -9.56 6.67 9.43
CA SER A 71 -10.53 7.75 9.70
C SER A 71 -10.02 8.76 10.74
N ASN A 72 -9.07 8.38 11.57
CA ASN A 72 -8.44 9.24 12.58
C ASN A 72 -7.03 9.71 12.20
N ALA A 73 -6.25 8.88 11.49
CA ALA A 73 -4.86 9.18 11.13
C ALA A 73 -4.69 9.73 9.71
N LEU A 74 -5.72 9.60 8.86
CA LEU A 74 -5.70 9.78 7.41
C LEU A 74 -4.80 8.74 6.71
N LEU A 75 -4.51 8.97 5.43
CA LEU A 75 -3.81 8.05 4.54
C LEU A 75 -2.49 8.68 4.03
N GLY A 76 -1.99 8.21 2.92
CA GLY A 76 -0.76 8.67 2.29
C GLY A 76 -0.80 8.61 0.77
N ILE A 77 0.38 8.66 0.17
CA ILE A 77 0.52 8.76 -1.29
C ILE A 77 0.20 7.48 -2.04
N VAL A 78 0.14 6.30 -1.40
CA VAL A 78 -0.36 5.09 -2.08
C VAL A 78 -1.77 5.32 -2.58
N HIS A 79 -2.66 5.81 -1.70
CA HIS A 79 -4.04 6.13 -2.06
C HIS A 79 -4.13 7.27 -3.07
N SER A 80 -3.31 8.32 -2.91
CA SER A 80 -3.26 9.42 -3.89
C SER A 80 -2.93 8.93 -5.30
N MET A 81 -1.93 8.07 -5.43
CA MET A 81 -1.55 7.45 -6.71
C MET A 81 -2.66 6.53 -7.25
N ALA A 82 -3.26 5.71 -6.38
CA ALA A 82 -4.32 4.77 -6.76
C ALA A 82 -5.58 5.49 -7.26
N HIS A 83 -5.96 6.63 -6.68
CA HIS A 83 -7.08 7.43 -7.14
C HIS A 83 -6.89 7.89 -8.59
N LYS A 84 -5.68 8.35 -8.95
CA LYS A 84 -5.43 8.90 -10.29
C LYS A 84 -5.29 7.81 -11.34
N THR A 85 -4.59 6.72 -11.03
CA THR A 85 -4.48 5.58 -11.95
C THR A 85 -5.79 4.83 -12.12
N GLY A 86 -6.62 4.75 -11.09
CA GLY A 86 -7.98 4.22 -11.19
C GLY A 86 -8.85 5.04 -12.12
N ALA A 87 -8.78 6.37 -12.05
CA ALA A 87 -9.54 7.27 -12.90
C ALA A 87 -9.10 7.23 -14.37
N VAL A 88 -7.79 7.13 -14.64
CA VAL A 88 -7.21 7.24 -16.00
C VAL A 88 -7.10 5.87 -16.67
N PHE A 89 -6.57 4.86 -15.97
CA PHE A 89 -6.27 3.55 -16.53
C PHE A 89 -7.27 2.46 -16.14
N HIS A 90 -8.31 2.82 -15.38
CA HIS A 90 -9.33 1.90 -14.88
C HIS A 90 -8.76 0.72 -14.07
N ILE A 91 -7.63 0.93 -13.38
CA ILE A 91 -7.08 -0.06 -12.45
C ILE A 91 -8.00 -0.11 -11.22
N PRO A 92 -8.52 -1.27 -10.82
CA PRO A 92 -9.32 -1.38 -9.61
C PRO A 92 -8.56 -0.87 -8.39
N HIS A 93 -9.20 -0.05 -7.55
CA HIS A 93 -8.58 0.68 -6.46
C HIS A 93 -7.64 -0.16 -5.59
N GLY A 94 -8.12 -1.27 -5.02
CA GLY A 94 -7.28 -2.14 -4.19
C GLY A 94 -6.16 -2.85 -4.96
N CYS A 95 -6.29 -3.05 -6.28
CA CYS A 95 -5.20 -3.53 -7.13
C CYS A 95 -4.12 -2.48 -7.29
N ALA A 96 -4.49 -1.22 -7.53
CA ALA A 96 -3.56 -0.10 -7.63
C ALA A 96 -2.81 0.09 -6.30
N ASN A 97 -3.52 0.10 -5.17
CA ASN A 97 -2.91 0.18 -3.85
C ASN A 97 -1.89 -0.96 -3.62
N ALA A 98 -2.22 -2.18 -3.99
CA ALA A 98 -1.32 -3.33 -3.85
C ALA A 98 -0.05 -3.21 -4.71
N ILE A 99 -0.16 -2.66 -5.92
CA ILE A 99 0.98 -2.40 -6.81
C ILE A 99 1.89 -1.32 -6.21
N PHE A 100 1.33 -0.21 -5.75
CA PHE A 100 2.10 0.96 -5.32
C PHE A 100 2.75 0.81 -3.94
N LEU A 101 2.12 0.07 -3.03
CA LEU A 101 2.54 -0.01 -1.63
C LEU A 101 4.03 -0.36 -1.45
N PRO A 102 4.63 -1.36 -2.11
CA PRO A 102 6.05 -1.68 -1.96
C PRO A 102 6.98 -0.53 -2.35
N TYR A 103 6.64 0.23 -3.39
CA TYR A 103 7.45 1.37 -3.87
C TYR A 103 7.33 2.57 -2.94
N VAL A 104 6.13 2.84 -2.46
CA VAL A 104 5.90 3.94 -1.51
C VAL A 104 6.57 3.66 -0.16
N ILE A 105 6.63 2.42 0.31
CA ILE A 105 7.42 2.06 1.49
C ILE A 105 8.90 2.39 1.26
N GLN A 106 9.46 2.07 0.08
CA GLN A 106 10.84 2.43 -0.26
C GLN A 106 11.05 3.94 -0.25
N TYR A 107 10.10 4.71 -0.78
CA TYR A 107 10.15 6.17 -0.79
C TYR A 107 10.08 6.76 0.63
N ASN A 108 9.11 6.31 1.41
CA ASN A 108 8.80 6.88 2.73
C ASN A 108 9.79 6.44 3.82
N ARG A 109 10.55 5.34 3.63
CA ARG A 109 11.44 4.80 4.67
C ARG A 109 12.49 5.79 5.18
N VAL A 110 12.86 6.76 4.36
CA VAL A 110 13.81 7.82 4.75
C VAL A 110 13.31 8.60 5.97
N GLU A 111 12.00 8.79 6.11
CA GLU A 111 11.38 9.58 7.19
C GLU A 111 10.77 8.70 8.32
N CYS A 112 10.45 7.44 8.04
CA CYS A 112 9.72 6.60 9.01
C CYS A 112 10.11 5.12 8.97
N GLU A 113 11.39 4.81 8.72
CA GLU A 113 11.88 3.42 8.66
C GLU A 113 11.66 2.65 9.98
N ASP A 114 11.77 3.32 11.11
CA ASP A 114 11.47 2.76 12.43
C ASP A 114 10.04 2.21 12.51
N ARG A 115 9.07 2.93 11.94
CA ARG A 115 7.66 2.53 11.91
C ARG A 115 7.43 1.28 11.06
N TYR A 116 8.07 1.19 9.90
CA TYR A 116 8.01 -0.02 9.07
C TYR A 116 8.70 -1.21 9.75
N ALA A 117 9.82 -0.96 10.42
CA ALA A 117 10.51 -1.98 11.22
C ALA A 117 9.64 -2.47 12.39
N ASP A 118 8.87 -1.61 13.04
CA ASP A 118 7.93 -1.99 14.10
C ASP A 118 6.81 -2.92 13.57
N ILE A 119 6.26 -2.62 12.38
CA ILE A 119 5.33 -3.53 11.70
C ILE A 119 5.99 -4.89 11.47
N ALA A 120 7.20 -4.90 10.91
CA ALA A 120 7.93 -6.14 10.63
C ALA A 120 8.20 -6.96 11.89
N ARG A 121 8.55 -6.31 13.03
CA ARG A 121 8.73 -6.97 14.34
C ARG A 121 7.43 -7.58 14.85
N ALA A 122 6.32 -6.84 14.79
CA ALA A 122 4.99 -7.33 15.19
C ALA A 122 4.59 -8.57 14.38
N LEU A 123 4.89 -8.56 13.07
CA LEU A 123 4.65 -9.68 12.16
C LEU A 123 5.69 -10.81 12.28
N LYS A 124 6.70 -10.67 13.16
CA LYS A 124 7.79 -11.64 13.37
C LYS A 124 8.56 -11.94 12.07
N LEU A 125 8.77 -10.91 11.24
CA LEU A 125 9.61 -11.01 10.06
C LEU A 125 11.09 -11.04 10.45
N LYS A 126 11.94 -11.53 9.54
CA LYS A 126 13.38 -11.65 9.79
C LYS A 126 14.08 -10.33 9.53
N GLY A 127 15.09 -10.01 10.34
CA GLY A 127 15.95 -8.84 10.21
C GLY A 127 16.51 -8.45 11.58
N GLU A 128 17.72 -7.91 11.60
CA GLU A 128 18.38 -7.42 12.81
C GLU A 128 18.34 -5.89 12.89
N THR A 129 18.41 -5.22 11.76
CA THR A 129 18.36 -3.77 11.63
C THR A 129 16.98 -3.29 11.16
N ASN A 130 16.66 -1.99 11.34
CA ASN A 130 15.43 -1.41 10.82
C ASN A 130 15.37 -1.53 9.28
N ALA A 131 16.51 -1.37 8.61
CA ALA A 131 16.59 -1.50 7.16
C ALA A 131 16.22 -2.92 6.69
N GLU A 132 16.81 -3.96 7.29
CA GLU A 132 16.50 -5.35 6.96
C GLU A 132 15.05 -5.71 7.28
N LEU A 133 14.51 -5.21 8.39
CA LEU A 133 13.11 -5.42 8.76
C LEU A 133 12.15 -4.75 7.77
N THR A 134 12.46 -3.54 7.32
CA THR A 134 11.68 -2.83 6.29
C THR A 134 11.75 -3.58 4.95
N ASP A 135 12.93 -4.08 4.56
CA ASP A 135 13.06 -4.90 3.34
C ASP A 135 12.24 -6.20 3.45
N SER A 136 12.26 -6.87 4.60
CA SER A 136 11.43 -8.05 4.86
C SER A 136 9.91 -7.75 4.82
N LEU A 137 9.49 -6.55 5.22
CA LEU A 137 8.09 -6.10 5.07
C LEU A 137 7.73 -5.95 3.59
N ILE A 138 8.60 -5.32 2.79
CA ILE A 138 8.42 -5.16 1.34
C ILE A 138 8.34 -6.54 0.66
N GLU A 139 9.23 -7.46 1.00
CA GLU A 139 9.23 -8.83 0.48
C GLU A 139 7.92 -9.57 0.84
N MET A 140 7.44 -9.42 2.06
CA MET A 140 6.18 -10.03 2.50
C MET A 140 5.00 -9.51 1.67
N ILE A 141 4.94 -8.19 1.40
CA ILE A 141 3.88 -7.58 0.57
C ILE A 141 3.96 -8.08 -0.87
N ASN A 142 5.16 -8.12 -1.45
CA ASN A 142 5.37 -8.66 -2.80
C ASN A 142 4.96 -10.14 -2.90
N LYS A 143 5.26 -10.94 -1.88
CA LYS A 143 4.82 -12.33 -1.80
C LYS A 143 3.30 -12.45 -1.74
N LEU A 144 2.62 -11.60 -0.96
CA LEU A 144 1.16 -11.54 -0.96
C LEU A 144 0.60 -11.21 -2.34
N ASN A 145 1.15 -10.20 -3.05
CA ASN A 145 0.74 -9.86 -4.41
C ASN A 145 0.85 -11.07 -5.33
N THR A 146 1.96 -11.80 -5.29
CA THR A 146 2.15 -13.02 -6.07
C THR A 146 1.12 -14.10 -5.73
N GLU A 147 0.90 -14.40 -4.44
CA GLU A 147 -0.04 -15.43 -4.00
C GLU A 147 -1.50 -15.09 -4.34
N LEU A 148 -1.82 -13.81 -4.45
CA LEU A 148 -3.14 -13.26 -4.78
C LEU A 148 -3.35 -13.00 -6.28
N ASN A 149 -2.35 -13.32 -7.13
CA ASN A 149 -2.35 -13.02 -8.56
C ASN A 149 -2.57 -11.52 -8.88
N ILE A 150 -1.96 -10.64 -8.09
CA ILE A 150 -1.92 -9.21 -8.33
C ILE A 150 -0.62 -8.86 -9.06
N PRO A 151 -0.65 -8.06 -10.14
CA PRO A 151 0.54 -7.58 -10.83
C PRO A 151 1.49 -6.80 -9.91
N HIS A 152 2.79 -6.87 -10.18
CA HIS A 152 3.80 -6.13 -9.43
C HIS A 152 4.07 -4.73 -9.98
N THR A 153 3.64 -4.45 -11.21
CA THR A 153 3.85 -3.17 -11.89
C THR A 153 2.60 -2.72 -12.64
N VAL A 154 2.53 -1.43 -12.94
CA VAL A 154 1.47 -0.87 -13.79
C VAL A 154 1.57 -1.43 -15.22
N LYS A 155 2.79 -1.72 -15.69
CA LYS A 155 3.04 -2.37 -16.99
C LYS A 155 2.50 -3.81 -17.02
N GLU A 156 2.73 -4.60 -15.96
CA GLU A 156 2.20 -5.97 -15.85
C GLU A 156 0.66 -5.99 -15.77
N TYR A 157 0.05 -4.94 -15.22
CA TYR A 157 -1.40 -4.80 -15.25
C TYR A 157 -1.95 -4.66 -16.67
N GLY A 158 -1.15 -4.15 -17.62
CA GLY A 158 -1.49 -4.03 -19.03
C GLY A 158 -1.64 -2.60 -19.54
N VAL A 159 -1.23 -1.59 -18.77
CA VAL A 159 -1.14 -0.20 -19.26
C VAL A 159 0.00 -0.11 -20.25
N THR A 160 -0.26 0.41 -21.47
CA THR A 160 0.76 0.59 -22.49
C THR A 160 1.73 1.71 -22.10
N GLU A 161 2.95 1.66 -22.62
CA GLU A 161 3.95 2.69 -22.34
C GLU A 161 3.55 4.06 -22.90
N ASP A 162 2.90 4.06 -24.05
CA ASP A 162 2.42 5.29 -24.69
C ASP A 162 1.30 5.93 -23.85
N ASP A 163 0.32 5.15 -23.38
CA ASP A 163 -0.75 5.64 -22.50
C ASP A 163 -0.19 6.13 -21.16
N PHE A 164 0.79 5.40 -20.59
CA PHE A 164 1.41 5.80 -19.34
C PHE A 164 2.13 7.14 -19.49
N LYS A 165 3.01 7.27 -20.49
CA LYS A 165 3.78 8.52 -20.76
C LYS A 165 2.87 9.70 -21.09
N ALA A 166 1.81 9.47 -21.86
CA ALA A 166 0.86 10.52 -22.22
C ALA A 166 0.09 11.11 -21.02
N ASN A 167 -0.03 10.34 -19.92
CA ASN A 167 -0.78 10.75 -18.74
C ASN A 167 0.10 11.00 -17.50
N LEU A 168 1.41 10.76 -17.56
CA LEU A 168 2.32 10.79 -16.40
C LEU A 168 2.27 12.13 -15.65
N GLU A 169 2.45 13.25 -16.35
CA GLU A 169 2.37 14.60 -15.77
C GLU A 169 1.01 14.83 -15.09
N PHE A 170 -0.09 14.46 -15.76
CA PHE A 170 -1.44 14.65 -15.24
C PHE A 170 -1.70 13.84 -13.96
N ILE A 171 -1.36 12.55 -13.93
CA ILE A 171 -1.58 11.71 -12.75
C ILE A 171 -0.68 12.12 -11.59
N SER A 172 0.55 12.55 -11.85
CA SER A 172 1.52 12.99 -10.85
C SER A 172 1.09 14.28 -10.18
N HIS A 173 0.80 15.31 -10.97
CA HIS A 173 0.30 16.59 -10.45
C HIS A 173 -0.98 16.42 -9.61
N ASN A 174 -1.94 15.67 -10.12
CA ASN A 174 -3.18 15.44 -9.39
C ASN A 174 -3.01 14.55 -8.15
N ALA A 175 -2.04 13.64 -8.13
CA ALA A 175 -1.71 12.85 -6.94
C ALA A 175 -1.08 13.73 -5.85
N VAL A 176 -0.21 14.67 -6.21
CA VAL A 176 0.35 15.65 -5.24
C VAL A 176 -0.76 16.51 -4.62
N LEU A 177 -1.78 16.90 -5.39
CA LEU A 177 -2.93 17.69 -4.92
C LEU A 177 -4.00 16.86 -4.19
N ASP A 178 -3.87 15.54 -4.15
CA ASP A 178 -4.86 14.69 -3.47
C ASP A 178 -4.84 14.90 -1.95
N ALA A 179 -6.02 14.85 -1.34
CA ALA A 179 -6.17 15.05 0.11
C ALA A 179 -5.34 14.09 0.95
N CYS A 180 -5.11 12.85 0.46
CA CYS A 180 -4.33 11.84 1.17
C CYS A 180 -2.83 12.19 1.22
N THR A 181 -2.32 12.97 0.26
CA THR A 181 -0.90 13.37 0.20
C THR A 181 -0.50 14.23 1.39
N GLY A 182 -1.43 15.03 1.92
CA GLY A 182 -1.17 15.94 3.04
C GLY A 182 -0.76 15.24 4.35
N SER A 183 -1.12 13.98 4.54
CA SER A 183 -0.79 13.18 5.72
C SER A 183 0.35 12.15 5.49
N ASN A 184 0.93 12.11 4.30
CA ASN A 184 2.08 11.25 4.02
C ASN A 184 3.29 11.65 4.89
N PRO A 185 4.07 10.70 5.44
CA PRO A 185 5.19 11.04 6.33
C PRO A 185 6.31 11.80 5.62
N ARG A 186 6.55 11.53 4.34
CA ARG A 186 7.55 12.22 3.52
C ARG A 186 6.86 13.14 2.52
N LYS A 187 7.28 14.41 2.45
CA LYS A 187 6.77 15.35 1.45
C LYS A 187 7.17 14.93 0.04
N ILE A 188 6.34 15.26 -0.92
CA ILE A 188 6.55 14.95 -2.33
C ILE A 188 6.10 16.13 -3.19
N ASP A 189 6.83 16.40 -4.27
CA ASP A 189 6.49 17.34 -5.33
C ASP A 189 6.18 16.60 -6.64
N ASP A 190 5.77 17.35 -7.66
CA ASP A 190 5.35 16.80 -8.95
C ASP A 190 6.47 15.99 -9.62
N GLU A 191 7.71 16.52 -9.64
CA GLU A 191 8.86 15.85 -10.26
C GLU A 191 9.19 14.52 -9.56
N THR A 192 9.17 14.51 -8.24
CA THR A 192 9.42 13.31 -7.44
C THR A 192 8.30 12.29 -7.60
N MET A 193 7.05 12.75 -7.70
CA MET A 193 5.88 11.90 -7.93
C MET A 193 5.94 11.23 -9.30
N GLU A 194 6.38 11.96 -10.35
CA GLU A 194 6.61 11.37 -11.67
C GLU A 194 7.65 10.25 -11.62
N LYS A 195 8.81 10.48 -10.98
CA LYS A 195 9.84 9.45 -10.80
C LYS A 195 9.31 8.24 -10.04
N LEU A 196 8.48 8.47 -9.01
CA LEU A 196 7.88 7.38 -8.25
C LEU A 196 6.90 6.58 -9.11
N PHE A 197 6.06 7.22 -9.92
CA PHE A 197 5.20 6.53 -10.89
C PHE A 197 6.02 5.74 -11.92
N GLU A 198 7.12 6.29 -12.44
CA GLU A 198 8.02 5.56 -13.34
C GLU A 198 8.58 4.30 -12.69
N CYS A 199 9.02 4.37 -11.42
CA CYS A 199 9.44 3.18 -10.67
C CYS A 199 8.35 2.12 -10.62
N THR A 200 7.09 2.51 -10.37
CA THR A 200 5.96 1.57 -10.33
C THR A 200 5.60 1.00 -11.71
N TYR A 201 5.87 1.73 -12.77
CA TYR A 201 5.62 1.27 -14.14
C TYR A 201 6.68 0.28 -14.61
N TYR A 202 7.96 0.62 -14.43
CA TYR A 202 9.08 -0.18 -14.91
C TYR A 202 9.56 -1.27 -13.92
N GLY A 203 9.11 -1.26 -12.68
CA GLY A 203 9.55 -2.20 -11.65
C GLY A 203 10.95 -1.89 -11.12
N THR A 204 11.38 -0.63 -11.16
CA THR A 204 12.69 -0.21 -10.69
C THR A 204 12.67 0.17 -9.20
N ARG A 205 13.82 0.06 -8.54
CA ARG A 205 13.96 0.44 -7.13
C ARG A 205 13.80 1.94 -6.97
N VAL A 206 13.21 2.36 -5.85
CA VAL A 206 13.13 3.76 -5.42
C VAL A 206 14.35 4.07 -4.55
N ASP A 207 15.24 4.94 -5.01
CA ASP A 207 16.53 5.26 -4.36
C ASP A 207 16.84 6.78 -4.31
N PHE A 208 15.78 7.62 -4.36
CA PHE A 208 15.86 9.09 -4.32
C PHE A 208 15.07 9.69 -3.15
#